data_07d95cabd9a224029c06262a26606800
#
_entry.id   07d95cabd9a224029c06262a26606800
#
_cell.length_a   1.000
_cell.length_b   1.000
_cell.length_c   1.000
_cell.angle_alpha   90.00
_cell.angle_beta   90.00
_cell.angle_gamma   90.00
#
_symmetry.space_group_name_H-M   'P 1'
#
loop_
_entity.id
_entity.type
_entity.pdbx_description
1 polymer ?
#
loop_
_entity_poly.entity_id
_entity_poly.type
_entity_poly.pdbx_seq_one_letter_code
_entity_poly.pdbx_strand_id
1 'polypeptide(L)'
;MRSSLRIDLRGSWAAWADISPDLICLCKGIANGYPLACVLGSDPMREGVRTMARMTGSFWCNGDAFAASIATIRAMKSSGGIEKMVKLGRMLQDGLITQAKALGLSFHVSGPPQMPFFSFPEESSKPLLERTMILSFCNECVSRGVWFHPFHTMFFTTAHTEADIAYTLLVSKQAFEAVAAMRGAK
;
A
#
# COMPACT_ATOMS: atom_id res chain seq x y z
N MET A 1 3.86 -4.47 11.01
CA MET A 1 2.82 -3.68 10.28
C MET A 1 3.36 -3.23 8.93
N ARG A 2 2.66 -3.55 7.82
CA ARG A 2 3.13 -3.22 6.44
C ARG A 2 2.89 -1.76 6.05
N SER A 3 1.87 -1.13 6.64
CA SER A 3 1.52 0.27 6.35
C SER A 3 2.59 1.26 6.80
N SER A 4 3.28 0.95 7.90
CA SER A 4 4.27 1.83 8.49
C SER A 4 3.72 3.27 8.63
N LEU A 5 4.49 4.27 8.28
CA LEU A 5 4.11 5.68 8.37
C LEU A 5 3.33 6.21 7.15
N ARG A 6 2.91 5.35 6.20
CA ARG A 6 2.14 5.79 5.01
C ARG A 6 0.72 6.25 5.33
N ILE A 7 0.16 5.80 6.44
CA ILE A 7 -1.20 6.14 6.86
C ILE A 7 -1.23 7.42 7.68
N ASP A 8 -0.40 7.45 8.73
CA ASP A 8 -0.29 8.60 9.62
C ASP A 8 1.07 8.59 10.32
N LEU A 9 1.73 9.74 10.39
CA LEU A 9 3.03 9.87 11.03
C LEU A 9 2.98 9.73 12.56
N ARG A 10 1.81 9.89 13.16
CA ARG A 10 1.62 9.81 14.61
C ARG A 10 1.50 8.36 15.13
N GLY A 11 1.21 7.41 14.27
CA GLY A 11 1.03 6.02 14.72
C GLY A 11 0.36 5.11 13.68
N SER A 12 0.47 5.45 12.40
CA SER A 12 -0.08 4.64 11.33
C SER A 12 -1.59 4.38 11.49
N TRP A 13 -2.03 3.13 11.45
CA TRP A 13 -3.44 2.76 11.59
C TRP A 13 -4.07 3.18 12.93
N ALA A 14 -3.30 3.16 14.01
CA ALA A 14 -3.80 3.55 15.34
C ALA A 14 -4.30 5.00 15.32
N ALA A 15 -3.48 5.92 14.79
CA ALA A 15 -3.85 7.32 14.70
C ALA A 15 -4.97 7.58 13.67
N TRP A 16 -5.01 6.79 12.57
CA TRP A 16 -6.03 6.96 11.54
C TRP A 16 -7.40 6.46 11.97
N ALA A 17 -7.45 5.37 12.75
CA ALA A 17 -8.69 4.74 13.21
C ALA A 17 -9.11 5.18 14.63
N ASP A 18 -8.38 6.13 15.22
CA ASP A 18 -8.57 6.57 16.62
C ASP A 18 -8.54 5.40 17.62
N ILE A 19 -7.58 4.50 17.44
CA ILE A 19 -7.37 3.34 18.30
C ILE A 19 -6.16 3.60 19.19
N SER A 20 -6.27 3.29 20.47
CA SER A 20 -5.16 3.36 21.44
C SER A 20 -4.67 1.96 21.81
N PRO A 21 -3.78 1.34 21.02
CA PRO A 21 -3.25 0.02 21.34
C PRO A 21 -2.18 0.11 22.43
N ASP A 22 -2.03 -0.96 23.21
CA ASP A 22 -0.95 -1.05 24.19
C ASP A 22 0.42 -1.16 23.54
N LEU A 23 0.51 -1.83 22.37
CA LEU A 23 1.74 -2.01 21.61
C LEU A 23 1.53 -1.76 20.12
N ILE A 24 2.46 -1.03 19.50
CA ILE A 24 2.53 -0.80 18.04
C ILE A 24 3.87 -1.28 17.52
N CYS A 25 3.86 -2.18 16.53
CA CYS A 25 5.07 -2.58 15.83
C CYS A 25 5.19 -1.81 14.50
N LEU A 26 6.29 -1.13 14.29
CA LEU A 26 6.61 -0.43 13.06
C LEU A 26 7.89 -1.00 12.43
N CYS A 27 7.90 -1.07 11.10
CA CYS A 27 9.06 -1.45 10.29
C CYS A 27 8.88 -0.94 8.85
N LYS A 28 9.60 -1.47 7.89
CA LYS A 28 9.48 -1.15 6.46
C LYS A 28 9.79 0.32 6.18
N GLY A 29 8.78 1.10 5.82
CA GLY A 29 8.92 2.52 5.49
C GLY A 29 9.41 3.42 6.62
N ILE A 30 9.57 2.93 7.85
CA ILE A 30 10.08 3.77 8.95
C ILE A 30 11.51 4.26 8.71
N ALA A 31 12.32 3.45 8.03
CA ALA A 31 13.70 3.80 7.68
C ALA A 31 13.99 3.71 6.17
N ASN A 32 12.92 3.56 5.34
CA ASN A 32 12.93 3.68 3.89
C ASN A 32 14.08 2.94 3.18
N GLY A 33 14.21 1.64 3.48
CA GLY A 33 15.23 0.75 2.88
C GLY A 33 16.31 0.28 3.85
N TYR A 34 16.53 0.97 4.96
CA TYR A 34 17.42 0.50 6.02
C TYR A 34 16.72 -0.50 6.93
N PRO A 35 17.42 -1.52 7.43
CA PRO A 35 16.84 -2.56 8.29
C PRO A 35 16.57 -2.00 9.69
N LEU A 36 15.33 -1.56 9.90
CA LEU A 36 14.85 -1.06 11.19
C LEU A 36 13.44 -1.54 11.47
N ALA A 37 13.23 -1.99 12.69
CA ALA A 37 11.91 -2.20 13.26
C ALA A 37 11.89 -1.63 14.67
N CYS A 38 10.73 -1.20 15.13
CA CYS A 38 10.55 -0.76 16.51
C CYS A 38 9.21 -1.25 17.06
N VAL A 39 9.16 -1.43 18.37
CA VAL A 39 7.95 -1.64 19.15
C VAL A 39 7.76 -0.39 20.02
N LEU A 40 6.62 0.24 19.86
CA LEU A 40 6.19 1.37 20.69
C LEU A 40 5.16 0.84 21.69
N GLY A 41 5.24 1.24 22.93
CA GLY A 41 4.30 0.84 23.96
C GLY A 41 3.66 2.04 24.66
N SER A 42 2.47 1.84 25.20
CA SER A 42 1.86 2.76 26.16
C SER A 42 2.66 2.77 27.47
N ASP A 43 2.49 3.79 28.31
CA ASP A 43 3.24 3.92 29.56
C ASP A 43 3.12 2.69 30.49
N PRO A 44 1.94 2.03 30.64
CA PRO A 44 1.84 0.79 31.41
C PRO A 44 2.75 -0.34 30.93
N MET A 45 3.11 -0.36 29.62
CA MET A 45 3.97 -1.40 29.04
C MET A 45 5.45 -1.20 29.32
N ARG A 46 5.86 -0.03 29.82
CA ARG A 46 7.28 0.32 30.08
C ARG A 46 7.95 -0.66 31.04
N GLU A 47 7.28 -1.02 32.11
CA GLU A 47 7.84 -1.94 33.11
C GLU A 47 8.04 -3.35 32.54
N GLY A 48 7.11 -3.82 31.72
CA GLY A 48 7.25 -5.10 31.01
C GLY A 48 8.48 -5.13 30.11
N VAL A 49 8.76 -4.05 29.38
CA VAL A 49 9.98 -3.96 28.56
C VAL A 49 11.24 -4.02 29.44
N ARG A 50 11.26 -3.31 30.55
CA ARG A 50 12.40 -3.24 31.46
C ARG A 50 12.72 -4.57 32.12
N THR A 51 11.69 -5.36 32.46
CA THR A 51 11.85 -6.60 33.24
C THR A 51 11.88 -7.86 32.39
N MET A 52 11.16 -7.90 31.27
CA MET A 52 10.93 -9.11 30.48
C MET A 52 11.55 -9.08 29.08
N ALA A 53 11.71 -7.90 28.48
CA ALA A 53 12.27 -7.82 27.14
C ALA A 53 13.77 -8.08 27.16
N ARG A 54 14.19 -9.17 26.51
CA ARG A 54 15.61 -9.48 26.26
C ARG A 54 15.92 -9.16 24.82
N MET A 55 16.56 -8.04 24.64
CA MET A 55 16.97 -7.60 23.31
C MET A 55 18.44 -7.89 23.12
N THR A 56 18.74 -8.83 22.23
CA THR A 56 20.11 -9.24 21.92
C THR A 56 20.33 -9.28 20.42
N GLY A 57 21.49 -8.88 19.96
CA GLY A 57 21.89 -8.94 18.56
C GLY A 57 22.92 -7.89 18.21
N SER A 58 23.94 -8.26 17.45
CA SER A 58 25.07 -7.39 17.10
C SER A 58 24.67 -6.17 16.26
N PHE A 59 23.52 -6.22 15.54
CA PHE A 59 23.10 -5.18 14.61
C PHE A 59 21.87 -4.38 15.07
N TRP A 60 21.49 -4.51 16.30
CA TRP A 60 20.27 -3.93 16.84
C TRP A 60 20.25 -2.40 16.89
N CYS A 61 21.37 -1.82 17.21
CA CYS A 61 21.52 -0.39 17.41
C CYS A 61 22.42 0.21 16.31
N ASN A 62 22.10 -0.11 15.04
CA ASN A 62 22.83 0.48 13.93
C ASN A 62 22.46 1.95 13.76
N GLY A 63 23.43 2.85 13.97
CA GLY A 63 23.24 4.29 13.86
C GLY A 63 22.74 4.74 12.49
N ASP A 64 23.13 4.09 11.42
CA ASP A 64 22.72 4.39 10.06
C ASP A 64 21.19 4.22 9.88
N ALA A 65 20.64 3.14 10.43
CA ALA A 65 19.20 2.87 10.37
C ALA A 65 18.38 3.89 11.19
N PHE A 66 18.89 4.32 12.34
CA PHE A 66 18.27 5.38 13.13
C PHE A 66 18.34 6.74 12.41
N ALA A 67 19.48 7.09 11.84
CA ALA A 67 19.63 8.31 11.06
C ALA A 67 18.69 8.31 9.84
N ALA A 68 18.59 7.20 9.12
CA ALA A 68 17.67 7.03 8.01
C ALA A 68 16.20 7.18 8.43
N SER A 69 15.83 6.63 9.60
CA SER A 69 14.48 6.79 10.15
C SER A 69 14.15 8.25 10.45
N ILE A 70 15.05 8.96 11.12
CA ILE A 70 14.87 10.38 11.44
C ILE A 70 14.73 11.20 10.15
N ALA A 71 15.59 10.95 9.16
CA ALA A 71 15.56 11.63 7.87
C ALA A 71 14.22 11.33 7.12
N THR A 72 13.78 10.08 7.13
CA THR A 72 12.52 9.66 6.50
C THR A 72 11.32 10.38 7.11
N ILE A 73 11.20 10.39 8.44
CA ILE A 73 10.10 11.05 9.14
C ILE A 73 10.09 12.55 8.87
N ARG A 74 11.27 13.19 8.92
CA ARG A 74 11.42 14.62 8.62
C ARG A 74 11.03 14.94 7.18
N ALA A 75 11.51 14.17 6.21
CA ALA A 75 11.19 14.34 4.80
C ALA A 75 9.69 14.18 4.54
N MET A 76 9.07 13.15 5.09
CA MET A 76 7.62 12.92 4.97
C MET A 76 6.81 14.07 5.55
N LYS A 77 7.21 14.60 6.71
CA LYS A 77 6.54 15.74 7.36
C LYS A 77 6.70 17.03 6.57
N SER A 78 7.90 17.34 6.11
CA SER A 78 8.18 18.60 5.42
C SER A 78 7.64 18.66 3.99
N SER A 79 7.48 17.52 3.32
CA SER A 79 6.98 17.44 1.94
C SER A 79 5.47 17.24 1.80
N GLY A 80 4.71 17.11 2.90
CA GLY A 80 3.31 16.70 2.83
C GLY A 80 3.15 15.32 2.17
N GLY A 81 4.08 14.40 2.48
CA GLY A 81 4.21 13.15 1.75
C GLY A 81 2.98 12.24 1.83
N ILE A 82 2.26 12.24 2.96
CA ILE A 82 1.03 11.46 3.10
C ILE A 82 -0.08 12.05 2.21
N GLU A 83 -0.29 13.35 2.28
CA GLU A 83 -1.30 14.07 1.49
C GLU A 83 -1.07 13.87 -0.02
N LYS A 84 0.20 13.94 -0.46
CA LYS A 84 0.59 13.65 -1.84
C LYS A 84 0.22 12.22 -2.23
N MET A 85 0.58 11.23 -1.42
CA MET A 85 0.26 9.82 -1.71
C MET A 85 -1.25 9.56 -1.71
N VAL A 86 -2.01 10.19 -0.81
CA VAL A 86 -3.48 10.09 -0.78
C VAL A 86 -4.09 10.68 -2.04
N LYS A 87 -3.62 11.86 -2.47
CA LYS A 87 -4.10 12.50 -3.71
C LYS A 87 -3.88 11.59 -4.92
N LEU A 88 -2.66 11.12 -5.12
CA LEU A 88 -2.30 10.26 -6.25
C LEU A 88 -3.04 8.91 -6.20
N GLY A 89 -3.19 8.36 -5.00
CA GLY A 89 -3.93 7.12 -4.80
C GLY A 89 -5.42 7.26 -5.16
N ARG A 90 -6.07 8.36 -4.78
CA ARG A 90 -7.46 8.64 -5.18
C ARG A 90 -7.59 8.79 -6.70
N MET A 91 -6.70 9.55 -7.33
CA MET A 91 -6.69 9.69 -8.79
C MET A 91 -6.62 8.32 -9.49
N LEU A 92 -5.77 7.43 -9.00
CA LEU A 92 -5.68 6.08 -9.55
C LEU A 92 -6.95 5.27 -9.29
N GLN A 93 -7.44 5.23 -8.06
CA GLN A 93 -8.64 4.45 -7.68
C GLN A 93 -9.86 4.88 -8.49
N ASP A 94 -10.13 6.20 -8.55
CA ASP A 94 -11.28 6.75 -9.26
C ASP A 94 -11.19 6.47 -10.77
N GLY A 95 -9.99 6.59 -11.34
CA GLY A 95 -9.74 6.29 -12.74
C GLY A 95 -9.98 4.81 -13.07
N LEU A 96 -9.44 3.89 -12.27
CA LEU A 96 -9.61 2.45 -12.48
C LEU A 96 -11.08 2.03 -12.35
N ILE A 97 -11.79 2.52 -11.32
CA ILE A 97 -13.22 2.23 -11.12
C ILE A 97 -14.04 2.75 -12.32
N THR A 98 -13.76 3.96 -12.78
CA THR A 98 -14.45 4.56 -13.93
C THR A 98 -14.24 3.75 -15.20
N GLN A 99 -13.00 3.32 -15.48
CA GLN A 99 -12.67 2.51 -16.65
C GLN A 99 -13.34 1.14 -16.63
N ALA A 100 -13.28 0.45 -15.50
CA ALA A 100 -13.92 -0.85 -15.33
C ALA A 100 -15.44 -0.75 -15.51
N LYS A 101 -16.07 0.25 -14.89
CA LYS A 101 -17.51 0.50 -15.00
C LYS A 101 -17.95 0.77 -16.44
N ALA A 102 -17.16 1.50 -17.22
CA ALA A 102 -17.46 1.79 -18.62
C ALA A 102 -17.52 0.52 -19.49
N LEU A 103 -16.86 -0.56 -19.07
CA LEU A 103 -16.85 -1.86 -19.74
C LEU A 103 -17.77 -2.91 -19.08
N GLY A 104 -18.60 -2.50 -18.12
CA GLY A 104 -19.49 -3.40 -17.38
C GLY A 104 -18.75 -4.43 -16.51
N LEU A 105 -17.50 -4.13 -16.14
CA LEU A 105 -16.72 -4.98 -15.25
C LEU A 105 -16.95 -4.58 -13.79
N SER A 106 -17.20 -5.58 -12.94
CA SER A 106 -17.20 -5.39 -11.49
C SER A 106 -15.75 -5.41 -11.01
N PHE A 107 -15.21 -4.23 -10.77
CA PHE A 107 -13.87 -4.05 -10.25
C PHE A 107 -13.93 -3.29 -8.93
N HIS A 108 -13.37 -3.87 -7.89
CA HIS A 108 -13.40 -3.31 -6.56
C HIS A 108 -12.01 -2.87 -6.12
N VAL A 109 -11.95 -1.69 -5.53
CA VAL A 109 -10.74 -1.17 -4.88
C VAL A 109 -11.03 -0.99 -3.41
N SER A 110 -10.27 -1.68 -2.58
CA SER A 110 -10.34 -1.58 -1.12
C SER A 110 -9.06 -1.00 -0.53
N GLY A 111 -9.14 -0.61 0.74
CA GLY A 111 -8.05 0.00 1.47
C GLY A 111 -7.96 1.52 1.25
N PRO A 112 -7.07 2.20 2.03
CA PRO A 112 -6.86 3.62 1.89
C PRO A 112 -6.17 3.95 0.55
N PRO A 113 -6.38 5.16 0.01
CA PRO A 113 -5.88 5.53 -1.32
C PRO A 113 -4.40 5.25 -1.57
N GLN A 114 -3.57 5.48 -0.59
CA GLN A 114 -2.12 5.24 -0.68
C GLN A 114 -1.70 3.77 -0.53
N MET A 115 -2.67 2.88 -0.28
CA MET A 115 -2.45 1.43 -0.12
C MET A 115 -3.62 0.62 -0.70
N PRO A 116 -3.92 0.74 -2.01
CA PRO A 116 -5.05 0.05 -2.61
C PRO A 116 -4.82 -1.45 -2.75
N PHE A 117 -5.92 -2.19 -2.69
CA PHE A 117 -6.01 -3.59 -3.09
C PHE A 117 -7.12 -3.75 -4.13
N PHE A 118 -6.88 -4.53 -5.17
CA PHE A 118 -7.76 -4.70 -6.32
C PHE A 118 -8.37 -6.11 -6.37
N SER A 119 -9.64 -6.20 -6.76
CA SER A 119 -10.34 -7.48 -6.94
C SER A 119 -11.51 -7.35 -7.94
N PHE A 120 -12.04 -8.50 -8.36
CA PHE A 120 -13.26 -8.62 -9.19
C PHE A 120 -14.35 -9.38 -8.39
N PRO A 121 -15.04 -8.75 -7.42
CA PRO A 121 -15.86 -9.42 -6.41
C PRO A 121 -17.13 -10.08 -6.96
N GLU A 122 -17.68 -9.66 -8.09
CA GLU A 122 -18.88 -10.28 -8.68
C GLU A 122 -18.62 -11.72 -9.13
N GLU A 123 -17.38 -12.07 -9.35
CA GLU A 123 -16.97 -13.40 -9.73
C GLU A 123 -16.61 -14.27 -8.52
N SER A 124 -16.90 -13.78 -7.29
CA SER A 124 -16.59 -14.51 -6.04
C SER A 124 -17.30 -15.84 -5.91
N SER A 125 -18.46 -16.02 -6.59
CA SER A 125 -19.11 -17.35 -6.73
C SER A 125 -18.32 -18.30 -7.63
N LYS A 126 -17.33 -17.78 -8.36
CA LYS A 126 -16.44 -18.51 -9.25
C LYS A 126 -14.99 -18.12 -8.98
N PRO A 127 -14.38 -18.56 -7.88
CA PRO A 127 -13.05 -18.09 -7.45
C PRO A 127 -11.95 -18.27 -8.49
N LEU A 128 -12.08 -19.26 -9.35
CA LEU A 128 -11.13 -19.51 -10.43
C LEU A 128 -11.21 -18.42 -11.52
N LEU A 129 -12.42 -17.93 -11.82
CA LEU A 129 -12.63 -16.87 -12.79
C LEU A 129 -12.12 -15.51 -12.26
N GLU A 130 -12.42 -15.19 -11.00
CA GLU A 130 -11.88 -14.00 -10.33
C GLU A 130 -10.35 -13.98 -10.38
N ARG A 131 -9.74 -15.11 -10.02
CA ARG A 131 -8.28 -15.28 -10.09
C ARG A 131 -7.75 -15.09 -11.51
N THR A 132 -8.43 -15.62 -12.50
CA THR A 132 -8.05 -15.48 -13.90
C THR A 132 -8.15 -14.03 -14.38
N MET A 133 -9.22 -13.32 -14.02
CA MET A 133 -9.45 -11.93 -14.41
C MET A 133 -8.37 -11.00 -13.82
N ILE A 134 -8.06 -11.12 -12.52
CA ILE A 134 -7.04 -10.26 -11.90
C ILE A 134 -5.64 -10.56 -12.42
N LEU A 135 -5.32 -11.82 -12.69
CA LEU A 135 -4.05 -12.21 -13.30
C LEU A 135 -3.94 -11.67 -14.74
N SER A 136 -5.00 -11.78 -15.54
CA SER A 136 -5.03 -11.24 -16.90
C SER A 136 -4.83 -9.73 -16.90
N PHE A 137 -5.58 -9.02 -16.06
CA PHE A 137 -5.41 -7.56 -15.88
C PHE A 137 -3.97 -7.18 -15.53
N CYS A 138 -3.40 -7.85 -14.52
CA CYS A 138 -2.03 -7.55 -14.09
C CYS A 138 -0.99 -7.88 -15.19
N ASN A 139 -1.15 -9.00 -15.89
CA ASN A 139 -0.25 -9.40 -16.97
C ASN A 139 -0.28 -8.41 -18.13
N GLU A 140 -1.49 -7.95 -18.53
CA GLU A 140 -1.64 -6.91 -19.55
C GLU A 140 -0.99 -5.58 -19.13
N CYS A 141 -1.09 -5.22 -17.86
CA CYS A 141 -0.41 -4.04 -17.32
C CYS A 141 1.12 -4.20 -17.36
N VAL A 142 1.62 -5.36 -16.91
CA VAL A 142 3.08 -5.64 -16.89
C VAL A 142 3.69 -5.62 -18.28
N SER A 143 3.00 -6.19 -19.28
CA SER A 143 3.50 -6.19 -20.66
C SER A 143 3.68 -4.79 -21.25
N ARG A 144 3.08 -3.78 -20.63
CA ARG A 144 3.13 -2.35 -20.99
C ARG A 144 3.88 -1.49 -19.96
N GLY A 145 4.67 -2.12 -19.07
CA GLY A 145 5.55 -1.41 -18.13
C GLY A 145 4.87 -0.93 -16.83
N VAL A 146 3.64 -1.36 -16.56
CA VAL A 146 2.95 -1.07 -15.28
C VAL A 146 2.81 -2.34 -14.47
N TRP A 147 3.42 -2.38 -13.30
CA TRP A 147 3.39 -3.55 -12.45
C TRP A 147 2.38 -3.42 -11.31
N PHE A 148 1.34 -4.25 -11.34
CA PHE A 148 0.43 -4.49 -10.23
C PHE A 148 0.61 -5.92 -9.70
N HIS A 149 0.53 -6.09 -8.38
CA HIS A 149 0.53 -7.42 -7.80
C HIS A 149 -0.91 -7.94 -7.66
N PRO A 150 -1.25 -9.11 -8.24
CA PRO A 150 -2.64 -9.58 -8.30
C PRO A 150 -3.25 -9.93 -6.92
N PHE A 151 -2.42 -10.27 -5.93
CA PHE A 151 -2.87 -10.79 -4.63
C PHE A 151 -2.25 -10.04 -3.44
N HIS A 152 -1.80 -8.82 -3.66
CA HIS A 152 -1.16 -8.04 -2.60
C HIS A 152 -1.56 -6.57 -2.68
N THR A 153 -1.68 -5.94 -1.52
CA THR A 153 -1.83 -4.48 -1.42
C THR A 153 -0.67 -3.78 -2.11
N MET A 154 -0.96 -2.79 -2.95
CA MET A 154 0.03 -1.90 -3.54
C MET A 154 0.38 -0.76 -2.59
N PHE A 155 1.48 -0.07 -2.86
CA PHE A 155 1.98 0.99 -2.00
C PHE A 155 2.42 2.19 -2.83
N PHE A 156 1.84 3.34 -2.53
CA PHE A 156 2.33 4.60 -3.05
C PHE A 156 3.60 5.04 -2.33
N THR A 157 4.40 5.83 -3.02
CA THR A 157 5.57 6.53 -2.48
C THR A 157 5.52 7.99 -2.88
N THR A 158 6.31 8.83 -2.21
CA THR A 158 6.42 10.25 -2.56
C THR A 158 7.16 10.50 -3.89
N ALA A 159 7.79 9.47 -4.46
CA ALA A 159 8.43 9.54 -5.77
C ALA A 159 7.42 9.51 -6.92
N HIS A 160 6.24 8.90 -6.74
CA HIS A 160 5.20 8.91 -7.77
C HIS A 160 4.75 10.33 -8.12
N THR A 161 4.43 10.54 -9.40
CA THR A 161 3.95 11.79 -9.97
C THR A 161 2.56 11.62 -10.59
N GLU A 162 1.89 12.72 -10.92
CA GLU A 162 0.62 12.68 -11.67
C GLU A 162 0.81 12.10 -13.08
N ALA A 163 1.98 12.29 -13.69
CA ALA A 163 2.31 11.69 -14.98
C ALA A 163 2.38 10.15 -14.90
N ASP A 164 2.93 9.60 -13.81
CA ASP A 164 2.93 8.14 -13.60
C ASP A 164 1.50 7.61 -13.45
N ILE A 165 0.62 8.34 -12.78
CA ILE A 165 -0.78 7.95 -12.64
C ILE A 165 -1.51 8.02 -13.98
N ALA A 166 -1.30 9.08 -14.76
CA ALA A 166 -1.89 9.23 -16.09
C ALA A 166 -1.46 8.09 -17.02
N TYR A 167 -0.17 7.75 -17.04
CA TYR A 167 0.35 6.62 -17.81
C TYR A 167 -0.23 5.29 -17.31
N THR A 168 -0.31 5.08 -16.01
CA THR A 168 -0.90 3.89 -15.41
C THR A 168 -2.35 3.73 -15.83
N LEU A 169 -3.14 4.79 -15.83
CA LEU A 169 -4.54 4.76 -16.28
C LEU A 169 -4.66 4.51 -17.78
N LEU A 170 -3.76 5.04 -18.60
CA LEU A 170 -3.72 4.73 -20.04
C LEU A 170 -3.53 3.24 -20.28
N VAL A 171 -2.56 2.63 -19.61
CA VAL A 171 -2.27 1.19 -19.69
C VAL A 171 -3.40 0.35 -19.13
N SER A 172 -3.96 0.74 -17.98
CA SER A 172 -5.05 0.01 -17.32
C SER A 172 -6.32 -0.05 -18.17
N LYS A 173 -6.61 1.00 -18.94
CA LYS A 173 -7.73 1.00 -19.89
C LYS A 173 -7.62 -0.16 -20.89
N GLN A 174 -6.47 -0.33 -21.50
CA GLN A 174 -6.22 -1.43 -22.46
C GLN A 174 -6.30 -2.80 -21.76
N ALA A 175 -5.81 -2.88 -20.52
CA ALA A 175 -5.90 -4.11 -19.74
C ALA A 175 -7.36 -4.48 -19.41
N PHE A 176 -8.20 -3.53 -19.06
CA PHE A 176 -9.63 -3.77 -18.85
C PHE A 176 -10.36 -4.17 -20.13
N GLU A 177 -10.01 -3.59 -21.29
CA GLU A 177 -10.56 -3.98 -22.61
C GLU A 177 -10.25 -5.46 -22.91
N ALA A 178 -9.02 -5.90 -22.63
CA ALA A 178 -8.62 -7.31 -22.80
C ALA A 178 -9.40 -8.25 -21.87
N VAL A 179 -9.59 -7.86 -20.60
CA VAL A 179 -10.37 -8.64 -19.62
C VAL A 179 -11.85 -8.71 -20.04
N ALA A 180 -12.44 -7.62 -20.51
CA ALA A 180 -13.83 -7.60 -21.00
C ALA A 180 -14.02 -8.50 -22.20
N ALA A 181 -13.10 -8.49 -23.19
CA ALA A 181 -13.13 -9.38 -24.34
C ALA A 181 -13.08 -10.86 -23.94
N MET A 182 -12.26 -11.20 -22.95
CA MET A 182 -12.15 -12.55 -22.40
C MET A 182 -13.46 -13.04 -21.74
N ARG A 183 -14.21 -12.11 -21.11
CA ARG A 183 -15.52 -12.41 -20.48
C ARG A 183 -16.63 -12.64 -21.52
N GLY A 184 -16.58 -11.91 -22.62
CA GLY A 184 -17.58 -12.01 -23.71
C GLY A 184 -17.38 -13.22 -24.65
N ALA A 185 -16.24 -13.88 -24.60
CA ALA A 185 -15.91 -15.04 -25.43
C ALA A 185 -16.42 -16.39 -24.87
N LYS A 186 -17.18 -16.37 -23.79
CA LYS A 186 -17.87 -17.52 -23.19
C LYS A 186 -19.39 -17.42 -23.42
#